data_4c1ad4c2ad067f898e9f0fa651036196
#
_entry.id   4c1ad4c2ad067f898e9f0fa651036196
#
_cell.length_a   1.000
_cell.length_b   1.000
_cell.length_c   1.000
_cell.angle_alpha   90.00
_cell.angle_beta   90.00
_cell.angle_gamma   90.00
#
_symmetry.space_group_name_H-M   'P 1'
#
loop_
_entity.id
_entity.type
_entity.pdbx_description
1 polymer ?
#
loop_
_entity_poly.entity_id
_entity_poly.type
_entity_poly.pdbx_seq_one_letter_code
_entity_poly.pdbx_strand_id
1 'polypeptide(L)'
;TELGTGRSQFVRAGVQRVQPFVHGYRECNTPVQVKGGSLAQLSGVSPLSTGYYLTQKAARNQLRCPSPLSGKSKRKGGTHVKLTRHNGRAGKNGVYNPKHNDRSFDIANSEHIDEERAKQNLYWDCYNGFRNFKNPEKENELSATFEDVEQLFYRQRYHDFVTGQNERNVKNRHPERNKETGDLLKSKKTCPEETVYQIGTLDNHVPPELLIEIVTEFMEIVNERFGSHVHILNWALHLDESTPHIHERHVFDCENQYGEIAPQQEKALEALGFELPEPEKPVGRKNNRKMTFDSACRVLLFDVAKKHGLQLEEEPEYGGRAYLEKQDYILFKQKEQLAAQEQKLEELTMKIEDVEALVDEVADIAYDKAVEVVADTVKLETHKEDIKLVEQSKALSLIH
;
A
#
# COMPACT_ATOMS: atom_id res chain seq x y z
N THR A 1 -36.65 43.33 43.08
CA THR A 1 -37.09 42.30 44.06
C THR A 1 -37.49 41.03 43.34
N GLU A 2 -36.62 40.11 43.29
CA GLU A 2 -36.74 38.67 43.51
C GLU A 2 -35.52 37.97 42.90
N LEU A 3 -34.76 37.40 43.80
CA LEU A 3 -33.59 36.59 43.52
C LEU A 3 -34.04 35.18 43.07
N GLY A 4 -33.72 34.78 41.87
CA GLY A 4 -33.88 33.45 41.31
C GLY A 4 -32.59 32.66 41.35
N THR A 5 -32.50 31.69 42.24
CA THR A 5 -31.40 30.72 42.40
C THR A 5 -31.40 29.75 41.21
N GLY A 6 -30.41 29.86 40.35
CA GLY A 6 -30.14 28.89 39.26
C GLY A 6 -29.21 27.76 39.77
N ARG A 7 -29.76 26.57 39.91
CA ARG A 7 -29.01 25.31 40.16
C ARG A 7 -28.18 24.97 38.89
N SER A 8 -26.86 24.88 39.05
CA SER A 8 -25.98 24.31 38.04
C SER A 8 -26.17 22.81 38.03
N GLN A 9 -26.67 22.28 36.93
CA GLN A 9 -26.64 20.85 36.63
C GLN A 9 -25.27 20.49 36.06
N PHE A 10 -24.47 19.81 36.84
CA PHE A 10 -23.29 19.07 36.36
C PHE A 10 -23.75 17.91 35.51
N VAL A 11 -23.57 18.00 34.20
CA VAL A 11 -23.67 16.87 33.27
C VAL A 11 -22.42 16.04 33.42
N ARG A 12 -22.53 14.86 33.99
CA ARG A 12 -21.48 13.84 33.97
C ARG A 12 -21.33 13.36 32.53
N ALA A 13 -20.24 13.76 31.87
CA ALA A 13 -19.78 13.13 30.65
C ALA A 13 -19.26 11.73 31.00
N GLY A 14 -19.99 10.71 30.58
CA GLY A 14 -19.55 9.32 30.67
C GLY A 14 -18.38 9.11 29.73
N VAL A 15 -17.21 8.81 30.30
CA VAL A 15 -16.04 8.31 29.55
C VAL A 15 -16.43 6.91 29.06
N GLN A 16 -16.83 6.80 27.79
CA GLN A 16 -16.89 5.52 27.11
C GLN A 16 -15.43 5.07 26.87
N ARG A 17 -15.04 3.99 27.56
CA ARG A 17 -13.81 3.24 27.24
C ARG A 17 -13.91 2.80 25.79
N VAL A 18 -13.08 3.38 24.94
CA VAL A 18 -12.79 2.86 23.61
C VAL A 18 -11.94 1.60 23.85
N GLN A 19 -12.57 0.44 23.72
CA GLN A 19 -11.83 -0.81 23.65
C GLN A 19 -11.05 -0.82 22.33
N PRO A 20 -9.78 -1.26 22.33
CA PRO A 20 -9.06 -1.48 21.09
C PRO A 20 -9.77 -2.58 20.32
N PHE A 21 -10.19 -2.26 19.10
CA PHE A 21 -10.72 -3.23 18.15
C PHE A 21 -9.60 -4.18 17.74
N VAL A 22 -9.46 -5.27 18.49
CA VAL A 22 -8.69 -6.42 18.03
C VAL A 22 -9.54 -7.11 16.99
N HIS A 23 -9.26 -6.86 15.72
CA HIS A 23 -9.81 -7.64 14.62
C HIS A 23 -9.23 -9.06 14.74
N GLY A 24 -10.02 -9.94 15.32
CA GLY A 24 -9.78 -11.38 15.26
C GLY A 24 -9.94 -11.83 13.81
N TYR A 25 -8.82 -12.07 13.13
CA TYR A 25 -8.80 -12.77 11.87
C TYR A 25 -9.26 -14.22 12.11
N ARG A 26 -10.47 -14.55 11.71
CA ARG A 26 -10.87 -15.95 11.49
C ARG A 26 -10.19 -16.38 10.19
N GLU A 27 -9.21 -17.27 10.32
CA GLU A 27 -8.73 -18.08 9.20
C GLU A 27 -9.90 -18.91 8.67
N CYS A 28 -10.46 -18.51 7.53
CA CYS A 28 -11.32 -19.38 6.73
C CYS A 28 -10.42 -20.20 5.78
N ASN A 29 -9.85 -21.26 6.30
CA ASN A 29 -9.26 -22.33 5.49
C ASN A 29 -10.38 -23.26 5.01
N THR A 30 -11.08 -22.88 3.98
CA THR A 30 -11.88 -23.80 3.16
C THR A 30 -11.54 -23.60 1.70
N PRO A 31 -11.06 -24.62 0.98
CA PRO A 31 -10.85 -24.50 -0.46
C PRO A 31 -12.21 -24.35 -1.12
N VAL A 32 -12.45 -23.18 -1.71
CA VAL A 32 -13.64 -22.92 -2.52
C VAL A 32 -13.45 -23.67 -3.84
N GLN A 33 -14.14 -24.81 -3.99
CA GLN A 33 -14.34 -25.41 -5.30
C GLN A 33 -15.25 -24.48 -6.13
N VAL A 34 -14.65 -23.75 -7.06
CA VAL A 34 -15.41 -22.95 -8.05
C VAL A 34 -15.85 -23.91 -9.15
N LYS A 35 -17.09 -24.37 -9.07
CA LYS A 35 -17.80 -24.97 -10.24
C LYS A 35 -18.13 -23.83 -11.19
N GLY A 36 -17.83 -24.03 -12.48
CA GLY A 36 -17.97 -23.07 -13.57
C GLY A 36 -19.23 -22.20 -13.47
N GLY A 37 -19.01 -20.95 -13.18
CA GLY A 37 -20.02 -19.89 -13.12
C GLY A 37 -19.30 -18.58 -13.26
N SER A 38 -19.89 -17.74 -14.12
CA SER A 38 -19.52 -16.37 -14.41
C SER A 38 -18.82 -15.65 -13.25
N LEU A 39 -17.76 -14.90 -13.56
CA LEU A 39 -16.99 -13.98 -12.67
C LEU A 39 -17.83 -13.00 -11.81
N ALA A 40 -19.15 -13.08 -11.88
CA ALA A 40 -20.10 -12.17 -11.21
C ALA A 40 -20.31 -12.41 -9.70
N GLN A 41 -19.68 -13.42 -9.06
CA GLN A 41 -19.98 -13.78 -7.66
C GLN A 41 -18.84 -13.57 -6.64
N LEU A 42 -17.79 -12.81 -6.98
CA LEU A 42 -16.74 -12.45 -6.02
C LEU A 42 -17.00 -11.08 -5.35
N SER A 43 -18.23 -10.86 -4.88
CA SER A 43 -18.54 -9.69 -4.07
C SER A 43 -18.18 -9.97 -2.61
N GLY A 44 -17.08 -9.40 -2.13
CA GLY A 44 -16.78 -9.40 -0.69
C GLY A 44 -15.33 -9.53 -0.25
N VAL A 45 -14.38 -9.72 -1.13
CA VAL A 45 -12.96 -9.83 -0.76
C VAL A 45 -12.21 -8.59 -1.22
N SER A 46 -11.71 -7.81 -0.25
CA SER A 46 -10.77 -6.73 -0.56
C SER A 46 -9.48 -7.34 -1.11
N PRO A 47 -8.97 -6.93 -2.29
CA PRO A 47 -7.80 -7.53 -2.93
C PRO A 47 -6.48 -7.33 -2.18
N LEU A 48 -6.46 -6.55 -1.10
CA LEU A 48 -5.27 -5.84 -0.63
C LEU A 48 -4.51 -6.48 0.53
N SER A 49 -4.94 -7.60 1.13
CA SER A 49 -4.29 -8.04 2.37
C SER A 49 -3.55 -9.38 2.37
N THR A 50 -3.66 -10.21 1.35
CA THR A 50 -3.14 -11.59 1.43
C THR A 50 -2.07 -11.97 0.39
N GLY A 51 -1.82 -11.15 -0.62
CA GLY A 51 -1.01 -11.55 -1.78
C GLY A 51 0.50 -11.37 -1.63
N TYR A 52 0.97 -10.40 -0.88
CA TYR A 52 2.38 -9.98 -0.93
C TYR A 52 3.35 -10.86 -0.13
N TYR A 53 2.96 -11.38 1.04
CA TYR A 53 3.86 -12.18 1.90
C TYR A 53 4.33 -13.52 1.32
N LEU A 54 3.70 -14.01 0.27
CA LEU A 54 4.09 -15.27 -0.39
C LEU A 54 5.02 -15.07 -1.60
N THR A 55 5.30 -13.83 -1.99
CA THR A 55 5.89 -13.50 -3.29
C THR A 55 7.34 -13.95 -3.44
N GLN A 56 8.22 -13.66 -2.49
CA GLN A 56 9.65 -14.01 -2.62
C GLN A 56 9.90 -15.52 -2.61
N LYS A 57 9.22 -16.25 -1.72
CA LYS A 57 9.39 -17.70 -1.60
C LYS A 57 8.76 -18.45 -2.78
N ALA A 58 7.63 -17.96 -3.30
CA ALA A 58 6.98 -18.53 -4.47
C ALA A 58 7.76 -18.24 -5.75
N ALA A 59 8.27 -17.02 -5.93
CA ALA A 59 9.13 -16.65 -7.06
C ALA A 59 10.41 -17.49 -7.09
N ARG A 60 11.10 -17.64 -5.95
CA ARG A 60 12.29 -18.50 -5.85
C ARG A 60 12.01 -19.97 -6.19
N ASN A 61 10.85 -20.49 -5.80
CA ASN A 61 10.49 -21.87 -6.10
C ASN A 61 10.12 -22.11 -7.57
N GLN A 62 9.56 -21.10 -8.24
CA GLN A 62 9.20 -21.20 -9.66
C GLN A 62 10.42 -21.07 -10.59
N LEU A 63 11.42 -20.29 -10.21
CA LEU A 63 12.68 -20.15 -10.95
C LEU A 63 13.63 -21.33 -10.78
N ARG A 64 13.38 -22.25 -9.84
CA ARG A 64 14.14 -23.50 -9.69
C ARG A 64 13.80 -24.51 -10.80
N CYS A 65 13.96 -24.14 -12.07
CA CYS A 65 14.07 -25.12 -13.15
C CYS A 65 15.54 -25.45 -13.39
N PRO A 66 15.89 -26.76 -13.50
CA PRO A 66 17.26 -27.18 -13.69
C PRO A 66 17.62 -27.06 -15.18
N SER A 67 18.22 -25.97 -15.55
CA SER A 67 19.18 -25.95 -16.67
C SER A 67 20.11 -24.77 -16.47
N PRO A 68 21.40 -25.01 -16.30
CA PRO A 68 22.35 -23.91 -16.26
C PRO A 68 22.50 -23.40 -17.69
N LEU A 69 22.00 -22.25 -17.97
CA LEU A 69 22.64 -21.38 -18.95
C LEU A 69 23.99 -21.04 -18.32
N SER A 70 24.99 -21.92 -18.57
CA SER A 70 26.36 -21.79 -18.09
C SER A 70 27.08 -20.68 -18.84
N GLY A 71 26.63 -19.46 -18.65
CA GLY A 71 27.46 -18.30 -18.80
C GLY A 71 28.16 -18.08 -17.47
N LYS A 72 29.37 -18.67 -17.31
CA LYS A 72 30.31 -18.29 -16.26
C LYS A 72 30.69 -16.82 -16.51
N SER A 73 29.85 -15.90 -16.06
CA SER A 73 30.25 -14.50 -15.90
C SER A 73 31.34 -14.50 -14.84
N LYS A 74 32.58 -14.43 -15.30
CA LYS A 74 33.72 -14.08 -14.46
C LYS A 74 33.39 -12.68 -13.91
N ARG A 75 33.11 -12.60 -12.61
CA ARG A 75 33.10 -11.33 -11.88
C ARG A 75 34.47 -10.68 -12.04
N LYS A 76 34.62 -9.88 -13.09
CA LYS A 76 35.69 -8.88 -13.21
C LYS A 76 35.28 -7.72 -12.30
N GLY A 77 36.23 -7.21 -11.55
CA GLY A 77 36.03 -6.21 -10.50
C GLY A 77 35.11 -5.07 -10.92
N GLY A 78 34.25 -4.68 -9.99
CA GLY A 78 33.56 -3.42 -9.83
C GLY A 78 32.99 -2.73 -11.07
N THR A 79 32.25 -3.42 -11.94
CA THR A 79 31.48 -2.75 -12.98
C THR A 79 30.19 -2.24 -12.36
N HIS A 80 30.04 -0.92 -12.31
CA HIS A 80 28.78 -0.28 -11.97
C HIS A 80 27.68 -0.73 -12.94
N VAL A 81 26.51 -1.03 -12.42
CA VAL A 81 25.37 -1.53 -13.19
C VAL A 81 24.33 -0.43 -13.29
N LYS A 82 23.81 -0.19 -14.50
CA LYS A 82 22.77 0.80 -14.73
C LYS A 82 21.41 0.27 -14.23
N LEU A 83 20.72 1.03 -13.39
CA LEU A 83 19.37 0.76 -12.99
C LEU A 83 18.40 1.69 -13.73
N THR A 84 17.42 1.11 -14.39
CA THR A 84 16.43 1.82 -15.20
C THR A 84 15.03 1.63 -14.60
N ARG A 85 14.31 2.74 -14.41
CA ARG A 85 12.88 2.77 -14.11
C ARG A 85 12.22 3.79 -15.02
N HIS A 86 11.45 3.31 -15.98
CA HIS A 86 10.67 4.14 -16.90
C HIS A 86 9.19 3.95 -16.63
N ASN A 87 8.44 5.04 -16.62
CA ASN A 87 6.99 4.98 -16.44
C ASN A 87 6.24 5.88 -17.44
N GLY A 88 5.00 5.50 -17.71
CA GLY A 88 4.11 6.24 -18.57
C GLY A 88 2.74 5.60 -18.68
N ARG A 89 1.81 6.30 -19.32
CA ARG A 89 0.42 5.83 -19.54
C ARG A 89 0.08 5.64 -20.99
N ALA A 90 0.81 6.29 -21.87
CA ALA A 90 0.50 6.29 -23.27
C ALA A 90 1.73 6.63 -24.11
N GLY A 91 1.81 5.97 -25.25
CA GLY A 91 2.76 6.24 -26.32
C GLY A 91 2.12 6.93 -27.53
N LYS A 92 2.78 6.79 -28.67
CA LYS A 92 2.34 7.33 -29.97
C LYS A 92 0.96 6.76 -30.37
N ASN A 93 0.70 5.50 -30.06
CA ASN A 93 -0.50 4.77 -30.49
C ASN A 93 -1.66 4.84 -29.47
N GLY A 94 -1.59 5.70 -28.46
CA GLY A 94 -2.61 5.83 -27.43
C GLY A 94 -2.20 5.29 -26.06
N VAL A 95 -3.17 4.88 -25.26
CA VAL A 95 -2.97 4.28 -23.92
C VAL A 95 -2.27 2.93 -24.06
N TYR A 96 -1.32 2.63 -23.15
CA TYR A 96 -0.65 1.33 -23.13
C TYR A 96 -1.65 0.20 -22.87
N ASN A 97 -1.47 -0.91 -23.57
CA ASN A 97 -2.33 -2.09 -23.46
C ASN A 97 -1.60 -3.18 -22.66
N PRO A 98 -2.23 -3.77 -21.65
CA PRO A 98 -1.61 -4.83 -20.84
C PRO A 98 -1.34 -6.15 -21.60
N LYS A 99 -1.92 -6.33 -22.80
CA LYS A 99 -1.71 -7.54 -23.64
C LYS A 99 -0.25 -7.81 -23.99
N HIS A 100 0.57 -6.75 -24.12
CA HIS A 100 2.02 -6.92 -24.31
C HIS A 100 2.64 -7.58 -23.08
N ASN A 101 2.18 -7.25 -21.89
CA ASN A 101 2.80 -7.67 -20.64
C ASN A 101 2.51 -9.13 -20.32
N ASP A 102 1.30 -9.63 -20.58
CA ASP A 102 0.93 -11.04 -20.34
C ASP A 102 1.01 -11.91 -21.59
N ARG A 103 1.55 -11.38 -22.68
CA ARG A 103 1.67 -12.10 -23.98
C ARG A 103 0.32 -12.63 -24.50
N SER A 104 -0.80 -11.98 -24.15
CA SER A 104 -2.13 -12.35 -24.64
C SER A 104 -2.39 -11.89 -26.08
N PHE A 105 -1.40 -12.06 -26.98
CA PHE A 105 -1.45 -11.84 -28.41
C PHE A 105 -0.62 -12.90 -29.14
N ASP A 106 -0.74 -12.96 -30.44
CA ASP A 106 0.05 -13.88 -31.27
C ASP A 106 1.53 -13.46 -31.30
N ILE A 107 2.37 -14.17 -30.54
CA ILE A 107 3.81 -13.92 -30.43
C ILE A 107 4.62 -14.55 -31.56
N ALA A 108 4.07 -15.53 -32.31
CA ALA A 108 4.78 -16.24 -33.37
C ALA A 108 5.26 -15.33 -34.50
N ASN A 109 4.59 -14.18 -34.70
CA ASN A 109 4.93 -13.19 -35.71
C ASN A 109 5.73 -11.99 -35.17
N SER A 110 6.24 -12.08 -33.92
CA SER A 110 6.97 -10.98 -33.27
C SER A 110 8.47 -11.16 -33.42
N GLU A 111 9.13 -10.31 -34.22
CA GLU A 111 10.58 -10.40 -34.50
C GLU A 111 11.49 -10.27 -33.25
N HIS A 112 10.96 -9.77 -32.12
CA HIS A 112 11.73 -9.44 -30.92
C HIS A 112 11.46 -10.38 -29.73
N ILE A 113 10.56 -11.35 -29.89
CA ILE A 113 10.12 -12.27 -28.83
C ILE A 113 10.57 -13.70 -29.19
N ASP A 114 11.30 -14.32 -28.27
CA ASP A 114 11.68 -15.73 -28.39
C ASP A 114 10.56 -16.58 -27.75
N GLU A 115 9.83 -17.31 -28.58
CA GLU A 115 8.68 -18.13 -28.18
C GLU A 115 9.02 -19.20 -27.13
N GLU A 116 10.18 -19.84 -27.24
CA GLU A 116 10.61 -20.86 -26.27
C GLU A 116 10.99 -20.21 -24.92
N ARG A 117 11.59 -19.04 -24.94
CA ARG A 117 11.91 -18.27 -23.74
C ARG A 117 10.66 -17.66 -23.11
N ALA A 118 9.63 -17.32 -23.88
CA ALA A 118 8.36 -16.79 -23.38
C ALA A 118 7.67 -17.74 -22.40
N LYS A 119 7.89 -19.06 -22.53
CA LYS A 119 7.40 -20.08 -21.58
C LYS A 119 8.04 -19.97 -20.18
N GLN A 120 9.10 -19.18 -20.04
CA GLN A 120 9.81 -18.94 -18.78
C GLN A 120 9.43 -17.61 -18.14
N ASN A 121 8.65 -16.78 -18.82
CA ASN A 121 8.14 -15.54 -18.28
C ASN A 121 7.33 -15.80 -17.01
N LEU A 122 7.38 -14.85 -16.06
CA LEU A 122 6.58 -14.92 -14.84
C LEU A 122 5.53 -13.81 -14.84
N TYR A 123 4.36 -14.15 -14.35
CA TYR A 123 3.21 -13.26 -14.32
C TYR A 123 2.59 -13.24 -12.93
N TRP A 124 2.22 -12.07 -12.47
CA TRP A 124 1.53 -11.86 -11.21
C TRP A 124 0.40 -10.85 -11.38
N ASP A 125 -0.71 -11.06 -10.69
CA ASP A 125 -1.77 -10.07 -10.58
C ASP A 125 -2.37 -9.99 -9.17
N CYS A 126 -3.04 -8.88 -8.87
CA CYS A 126 -3.55 -8.57 -7.54
C CYS A 126 -4.67 -9.49 -7.04
N TYR A 127 -5.30 -10.29 -7.90
CA TYR A 127 -6.38 -11.21 -7.53
C TYR A 127 -5.90 -12.65 -7.40
N ASN A 128 -5.04 -13.09 -8.30
CA ASN A 128 -4.63 -14.49 -8.41
C ASN A 128 -3.22 -14.75 -7.88
N GLY A 129 -2.43 -13.69 -7.63
CA GLY A 129 -1.02 -13.82 -7.29
C GLY A 129 -0.21 -14.32 -8.49
N PHE A 130 0.75 -15.20 -8.26
CA PHE A 130 1.55 -15.81 -9.35
C PHE A 130 0.73 -16.76 -10.20
N ARG A 131 0.81 -16.58 -11.51
CA ARG A 131 0.19 -17.47 -12.49
C ARG A 131 1.16 -18.55 -12.92
N ASN A 132 0.74 -19.80 -12.80
CA ASN A 132 1.46 -20.94 -13.34
C ASN A 132 0.94 -21.29 -14.73
N PHE A 133 1.64 -20.88 -15.78
CA PHE A 133 1.38 -21.32 -17.15
C PHE A 133 1.93 -22.73 -17.44
N LYS A 134 2.52 -23.41 -16.44
CA LYS A 134 3.18 -24.72 -16.62
C LYS A 134 2.29 -25.93 -16.44
N ASN A 135 0.98 -25.78 -16.28
CA ASN A 135 0.09 -26.92 -16.09
C ASN A 135 -0.88 -27.04 -17.28
N PRO A 136 -0.49 -27.73 -18.38
CA PRO A 136 -1.35 -27.92 -19.55
C PRO A 136 -2.65 -28.67 -19.25
N GLU A 137 -2.75 -29.39 -18.13
CA GLU A 137 -3.98 -30.05 -17.69
C GLU A 137 -5.06 -29.09 -17.19
N LYS A 138 -4.71 -27.81 -16.99
CA LYS A 138 -5.63 -26.72 -16.62
C LYS A 138 -5.95 -25.74 -17.77
N GLU A 139 -5.57 -26.07 -18.98
CA GLU A 139 -5.88 -25.25 -20.20
C GLU A 139 -7.38 -25.00 -20.44
N ASN A 140 -8.28 -25.65 -19.73
CA ASN A 140 -9.73 -25.46 -19.84
C ASN A 140 -10.31 -24.44 -18.84
N GLU A 141 -9.54 -23.89 -17.91
CA GLU A 141 -9.94 -22.72 -17.15
C GLU A 141 -9.38 -21.49 -17.89
N LEU A 142 -10.27 -20.68 -18.50
CA LEU A 142 -9.93 -19.38 -19.08
C LEU A 142 -9.14 -18.58 -18.04
N SER A 143 -7.82 -18.61 -18.19
CA SER A 143 -6.95 -17.77 -17.36
C SER A 143 -7.27 -16.31 -17.68
N ALA A 144 -7.74 -15.56 -16.70
CA ALA A 144 -8.05 -14.14 -16.87
C ALA A 144 -6.81 -13.41 -17.38
N THR A 145 -6.93 -12.63 -18.43
CA THR A 145 -5.82 -11.80 -18.93
C THR A 145 -5.57 -10.62 -17.99
N PHE A 146 -4.43 -9.94 -18.15
CA PHE A 146 -4.20 -8.68 -17.40
C PHE A 146 -5.26 -7.62 -17.74
N GLU A 147 -5.79 -7.64 -18.97
CA GLU A 147 -6.91 -6.77 -19.33
C GLU A 147 -8.16 -7.09 -18.52
N ASP A 148 -8.50 -8.36 -18.34
CA ASP A 148 -9.64 -8.78 -17.51
C ASP A 148 -9.45 -8.38 -16.04
N VAL A 149 -8.24 -8.54 -15.50
CA VAL A 149 -7.86 -8.12 -14.15
C VAL A 149 -8.06 -6.61 -13.96
N GLU A 150 -7.56 -5.80 -14.88
CA GLU A 150 -7.73 -4.34 -14.82
C GLU A 150 -9.20 -3.92 -14.95
N GLN A 151 -9.95 -4.55 -15.86
CA GLN A 151 -11.38 -4.30 -16.00
C GLN A 151 -12.16 -4.67 -14.72
N LEU A 152 -11.82 -5.80 -14.10
CA LEU A 152 -12.43 -6.22 -12.85
C LEU A 152 -12.13 -5.25 -11.71
N PHE A 153 -10.86 -4.85 -11.56
CA PHE A 153 -10.43 -3.89 -10.55
C PHE A 153 -11.18 -2.57 -10.70
N TYR A 154 -11.22 -2.01 -11.91
CA TYR A 154 -11.89 -0.75 -12.18
C TYR A 154 -13.39 -0.83 -11.93
N ARG A 155 -14.03 -1.95 -12.29
CA ARG A 155 -15.44 -2.18 -12.03
C ARG A 155 -15.76 -2.23 -10.54
N GLN A 156 -14.94 -2.93 -9.75
CA GLN A 156 -15.14 -3.04 -8.32
C GLN A 156 -14.83 -1.75 -7.58
N ARG A 157 -13.75 -1.09 -7.95
CA ARG A 157 -13.21 0.06 -7.20
C ARG A 157 -13.87 1.38 -7.56
N TYR A 158 -14.24 1.58 -8.82
CA TYR A 158 -14.71 2.88 -9.33
C TYR A 158 -16.17 2.87 -9.79
N HIS A 159 -16.93 1.84 -9.48
CA HIS A 159 -18.36 1.76 -9.81
C HIS A 159 -19.14 2.96 -9.27
N ASP A 160 -18.99 3.23 -7.99
CA ASP A 160 -19.74 4.29 -7.30
C ASP A 160 -19.38 5.67 -7.85
N PHE A 161 -18.10 5.91 -8.13
CA PHE A 161 -17.64 7.13 -8.78
C PHE A 161 -18.29 7.35 -10.15
N VAL A 162 -18.31 6.30 -11.00
CA VAL A 162 -18.89 6.39 -12.34
C VAL A 162 -20.40 6.57 -12.27
N THR A 163 -21.07 5.84 -11.38
CA THR A 163 -22.51 5.94 -11.16
C THR A 163 -22.90 7.34 -10.70
N GLY A 164 -22.25 7.85 -9.65
CA GLY A 164 -22.53 9.19 -9.14
C GLY A 164 -22.19 10.30 -10.15
N GLN A 165 -21.12 10.12 -10.97
CA GLN A 165 -20.83 11.06 -12.04
C GLN A 165 -21.93 11.04 -13.12
N ASN A 166 -22.43 9.87 -13.52
CA ASN A 166 -23.50 9.73 -14.50
C ASN A 166 -24.81 10.35 -14.00
N GLU A 167 -25.17 10.15 -12.73
CA GLU A 167 -26.34 10.82 -12.13
C GLU A 167 -26.21 12.34 -12.15
N ARG A 168 -25.02 12.88 -11.83
CA ARG A 168 -24.74 14.32 -11.93
C ARG A 168 -24.82 14.83 -13.37
N ASN A 169 -24.35 14.05 -14.35
CA ASN A 169 -24.47 14.40 -15.76
C ASN A 169 -25.94 14.48 -16.19
N VAL A 170 -26.75 13.49 -15.86
CA VAL A 170 -28.20 13.48 -16.16
C VAL A 170 -28.90 14.68 -15.51
N LYS A 171 -28.63 14.95 -14.22
CA LYS A 171 -29.17 16.11 -13.49
C LYS A 171 -28.81 17.44 -14.16
N ASN A 172 -27.61 17.53 -14.71
CA ASN A 172 -27.11 18.70 -15.41
C ASN A 172 -27.52 18.73 -16.92
N ARG A 173 -28.38 17.83 -17.36
CA ARG A 173 -28.85 17.69 -18.75
C ARG A 173 -27.75 17.37 -19.77
N HIS A 174 -26.74 16.58 -19.35
CA HIS A 174 -25.61 16.12 -20.15
C HIS A 174 -25.46 14.60 -20.12
N PRO A 175 -26.52 13.80 -20.41
CA PRO A 175 -26.44 12.34 -20.38
C PRO A 175 -25.45 11.77 -21.41
N GLU A 176 -25.13 12.53 -22.47
CA GLU A 176 -24.13 12.18 -23.48
C GLU A 176 -22.71 12.06 -22.91
N ARG A 177 -22.46 12.57 -21.69
CA ARG A 177 -21.19 12.45 -20.99
C ARG A 177 -21.09 11.23 -20.08
N ASN A 178 -22.14 10.43 -20.02
CA ASN A 178 -22.17 9.23 -19.22
C ASN A 178 -21.10 8.24 -19.73
N LYS A 179 -20.50 7.51 -18.80
CA LYS A 179 -19.41 6.59 -19.04
C LYS A 179 -19.64 5.27 -18.33
N GLU A 180 -18.94 4.26 -18.80
CA GLU A 180 -18.74 3.01 -18.10
C GLU A 180 -17.37 2.99 -17.39
N THR A 181 -17.17 2.07 -16.44
CA THR A 181 -15.88 1.91 -15.77
C THR A 181 -14.75 1.56 -16.76
N GLY A 182 -15.06 0.78 -17.80
CA GLY A 182 -14.11 0.47 -18.87
C GLY A 182 -13.62 1.68 -19.69
N ASP A 183 -14.37 2.79 -19.70
CA ASP A 183 -13.93 4.02 -20.39
C ASP A 183 -12.81 4.75 -19.62
N LEU A 184 -12.70 4.50 -18.31
CA LEU A 184 -11.58 5.01 -17.50
C LEU A 184 -10.25 4.41 -17.96
N LEU A 185 -10.24 3.14 -18.38
CA LEU A 185 -9.05 2.45 -18.88
C LEU A 185 -8.56 3.01 -20.23
N LYS A 186 -9.45 3.63 -21.00
CA LYS A 186 -9.12 4.24 -22.30
C LYS A 186 -8.59 5.67 -22.21
N SER A 187 -8.70 6.29 -21.04
CA SER A 187 -8.32 7.68 -20.82
C SER A 187 -6.89 7.80 -20.29
N LYS A 188 -6.04 8.60 -20.93
CA LYS A 188 -4.68 8.92 -20.45
C LYS A 188 -4.62 9.51 -19.04
N LYS A 189 -5.74 10.02 -18.51
CA LYS A 189 -5.81 10.61 -17.18
C LYS A 189 -6.13 9.59 -16.09
N THR A 190 -6.82 8.52 -16.46
CA THR A 190 -7.42 7.58 -15.50
C THR A 190 -7.01 6.13 -15.70
N CYS A 191 -6.35 5.79 -16.81
CA CYS A 191 -5.80 4.46 -17.05
C CYS A 191 -4.64 4.16 -16.11
N PRO A 192 -4.30 2.88 -15.89
CA PRO A 192 -3.10 2.50 -15.18
C PRO A 192 -1.84 3.11 -15.80
N GLU A 193 -0.88 3.42 -14.96
CA GLU A 193 0.47 3.75 -15.39
C GLU A 193 1.27 2.45 -15.51
N GLU A 194 2.09 2.35 -16.53
CA GLU A 194 3.03 1.26 -16.72
C GLU A 194 4.43 1.69 -16.33
N THR A 195 5.12 0.86 -15.56
CA THR A 195 6.50 1.05 -15.17
C THR A 195 7.33 -0.13 -15.66
N VAL A 196 8.48 0.16 -16.27
CA VAL A 196 9.44 -0.86 -16.69
C VAL A 196 10.68 -0.77 -15.80
N TYR A 197 11.07 -1.90 -15.22
CA TYR A 197 12.26 -2.04 -14.39
C TYR A 197 13.27 -2.93 -15.10
N GLN A 198 14.51 -2.42 -15.24
CA GLN A 198 15.62 -3.16 -15.82
C GLN A 198 16.90 -2.82 -15.05
N ILE A 199 17.70 -3.85 -14.74
CA ILE A 199 19.00 -3.67 -14.08
C ILE A 199 20.08 -4.26 -14.97
N GLY A 200 20.85 -3.37 -15.58
CA GLY A 200 21.90 -3.68 -16.53
C GLY A 200 21.55 -3.37 -17.97
N THR A 201 22.43 -3.83 -18.86
CA THR A 201 22.34 -3.69 -20.31
C THR A 201 22.31 -5.08 -20.95
N LEU A 202 22.26 -5.13 -22.28
CA LEU A 202 22.30 -6.38 -23.04
C LEU A 202 23.54 -7.23 -22.65
N ASP A 203 24.70 -6.60 -22.51
CA ASP A 203 25.97 -7.29 -22.26
C ASP A 203 26.28 -7.51 -20.77
N ASN A 204 25.62 -6.77 -19.88
CA ASN A 204 25.89 -6.78 -18.44
C ASN A 204 24.60 -6.51 -17.65
N HIS A 205 23.75 -7.53 -17.53
CA HIS A 205 22.55 -7.48 -16.72
C HIS A 205 22.62 -8.41 -15.51
N VAL A 206 21.81 -8.14 -14.51
CA VAL A 206 21.67 -9.01 -13.34
C VAL A 206 20.91 -10.31 -13.72
N PRO A 207 21.16 -11.42 -12.99
CA PRO A 207 20.33 -12.62 -13.14
C PRO A 207 18.85 -12.31 -12.91
N PRO A 208 17.94 -12.98 -13.63
CA PRO A 208 16.49 -12.77 -13.47
C PRO A 208 16.00 -12.93 -12.04
N GLU A 209 16.58 -13.87 -11.29
CA GLU A 209 16.25 -14.15 -9.90
C GLU A 209 16.53 -12.92 -9.01
N LEU A 210 17.69 -12.28 -9.22
CA LEU A 210 18.08 -11.08 -8.48
C LEU A 210 17.21 -9.87 -8.87
N LEU A 211 16.86 -9.73 -10.15
CA LEU A 211 15.95 -8.69 -10.62
C LEU A 211 14.58 -8.82 -9.93
N ILE A 212 14.03 -10.03 -9.88
CA ILE A 212 12.76 -10.30 -9.19
C ILE A 212 12.88 -9.98 -7.69
N GLU A 213 13.92 -10.43 -7.01
CA GLU A 213 14.10 -10.18 -5.57
C GLU A 213 14.11 -8.67 -5.27
N ILE A 214 14.86 -7.90 -6.04
CA ILE A 214 14.96 -6.45 -5.87
C ILE A 214 13.62 -5.77 -6.15
N VAL A 215 12.98 -6.08 -7.28
CA VAL A 215 11.77 -5.37 -7.69
C VAL A 215 10.57 -5.78 -6.84
N THR A 216 10.44 -7.04 -6.43
CA THR A 216 9.35 -7.44 -5.53
C THR A 216 9.51 -6.86 -4.13
N GLU A 217 10.72 -6.83 -3.56
CA GLU A 217 10.98 -6.14 -2.30
C GLU A 217 10.64 -4.64 -2.40
N PHE A 218 11.04 -4.00 -3.50
CA PHE A 218 10.66 -2.60 -3.74
C PHE A 218 9.14 -2.42 -3.82
N MET A 219 8.41 -3.31 -4.53
CA MET A 219 6.95 -3.25 -4.63
C MET A 219 6.27 -3.46 -3.27
N GLU A 220 6.81 -4.33 -2.41
CA GLU A 220 6.35 -4.51 -1.04
C GLU A 220 6.47 -3.21 -0.23
N ILE A 221 7.62 -2.54 -0.29
CA ILE A 221 7.83 -1.24 0.38
C ILE A 221 6.88 -0.17 -0.18
N VAL A 222 6.68 -0.12 -1.50
CA VAL A 222 5.74 0.82 -2.13
C VAL A 222 4.31 0.54 -1.65
N ASN A 223 3.90 -0.72 -1.58
CA ASN A 223 2.59 -1.09 -1.09
C ASN A 223 2.41 -0.77 0.40
N GLU A 224 3.41 -1.03 1.23
CA GLU A 224 3.38 -0.71 2.66
C GLU A 224 3.25 0.80 2.90
N ARG A 225 4.06 1.60 2.20
CA ARG A 225 4.10 3.06 2.39
C ARG A 225 2.99 3.82 1.68
N PHE A 226 2.59 3.39 0.50
CA PHE A 226 1.73 4.15 -0.42
C PHE A 226 0.47 3.40 -0.85
N GLY A 227 0.26 2.14 -0.39
CA GLY A 227 -0.84 1.27 -0.81
C GLY A 227 -2.23 1.77 -0.47
N SER A 228 -2.37 2.81 0.38
CA SER A 228 -3.64 3.50 0.58
C SER A 228 -4.13 4.22 -0.67
N HIS A 229 -3.22 4.61 -1.57
CA HIS A 229 -3.51 5.44 -2.76
C HIS A 229 -2.79 4.99 -4.04
N VAL A 230 -1.90 3.99 -3.95
CA VAL A 230 -1.18 3.42 -5.10
C VAL A 230 -1.43 1.92 -5.13
N HIS A 231 -2.11 1.44 -6.17
CA HIS A 231 -2.52 0.04 -6.27
C HIS A 231 -1.84 -0.63 -7.44
N ILE A 232 -0.95 -1.59 -7.16
CA ILE A 232 -0.31 -2.43 -8.18
C ILE A 232 -1.33 -3.48 -8.65
N LEU A 233 -1.62 -3.51 -9.94
CA LEU A 233 -2.64 -4.35 -10.54
C LEU A 233 -2.08 -5.67 -11.06
N ASN A 234 -0.97 -5.59 -11.78
CA ASN A 234 -0.28 -6.72 -12.37
C ASN A 234 1.17 -6.39 -12.68
N TRP A 235 1.99 -7.43 -12.83
CA TRP A 235 3.34 -7.31 -13.38
C TRP A 235 3.79 -8.60 -14.05
N ALA A 236 4.72 -8.46 -15.00
CA ALA A 236 5.32 -9.55 -15.73
C ALA A 236 6.85 -9.42 -15.78
N LEU A 237 7.56 -10.51 -15.52
CA LEU A 237 8.99 -10.63 -15.87
C LEU A 237 9.09 -11.21 -17.28
N HIS A 238 9.70 -10.47 -18.16
CA HIS A 238 10.02 -10.91 -19.52
C HIS A 238 11.44 -11.44 -19.59
N LEU A 239 11.57 -12.69 -19.98
CA LEU A 239 12.83 -13.38 -20.28
C LEU A 239 13.00 -13.67 -21.77
N ASP A 240 11.96 -13.43 -22.55
CA ASP A 240 11.82 -13.72 -23.98
C ASP A 240 12.36 -12.60 -24.89
N GLU A 241 12.78 -11.50 -24.31
CA GLU A 241 13.43 -10.41 -25.02
C GLU A 241 14.95 -10.38 -24.73
N SER A 242 15.65 -9.41 -25.31
CA SER A 242 17.11 -9.33 -25.27
C SER A 242 17.70 -9.14 -23.86
N THR A 243 16.98 -8.47 -22.96
CA THR A 243 17.42 -8.20 -21.59
C THR A 243 16.27 -8.48 -20.63
N PRO A 244 16.47 -9.21 -19.50
CA PRO A 244 15.44 -9.40 -18.50
C PRO A 244 14.93 -8.07 -17.96
N HIS A 245 13.61 -7.90 -17.95
CA HIS A 245 12.97 -6.70 -17.43
C HIS A 245 11.56 -7.01 -16.90
N ILE A 246 11.05 -6.14 -16.04
CA ILE A 246 9.73 -6.29 -15.43
C ILE A 246 8.85 -5.12 -15.88
N HIS A 247 7.68 -5.44 -16.45
CA HIS A 247 6.58 -4.52 -16.64
C HIS A 247 5.64 -4.60 -15.45
N GLU A 248 5.32 -3.48 -14.84
CA GLU A 248 4.39 -3.37 -13.72
C GLU A 248 3.36 -2.32 -14.05
N ARG A 249 2.09 -2.55 -13.67
CA ARG A 249 1.01 -1.61 -13.90
C ARG A 249 0.29 -1.28 -12.60
N HIS A 250 0.13 0.03 -12.33
CA HIS A 250 -0.51 0.55 -11.14
C HIS A 250 -1.46 1.70 -11.43
N VAL A 251 -2.31 1.99 -10.47
CA VAL A 251 -3.23 3.14 -10.52
C VAL A 251 -3.14 3.95 -9.23
N PHE A 252 -3.30 5.26 -9.37
CA PHE A 252 -3.42 6.19 -8.26
C PHE A 252 -4.87 6.55 -8.06
N ASP A 253 -5.38 6.43 -6.83
CA ASP A 253 -6.73 6.84 -6.52
C ASP A 253 -6.85 7.60 -5.19
N CYS A 254 -7.90 8.38 -5.10
CA CYS A 254 -8.21 9.14 -3.90
C CYS A 254 -9.71 9.43 -3.87
N GLU A 255 -10.22 9.69 -2.70
CA GLU A 255 -11.58 10.17 -2.51
C GLU A 255 -11.76 11.56 -3.14
N ASN A 256 -12.84 11.73 -3.88
CA ASN A 256 -13.20 13.00 -4.47
C ASN A 256 -14.06 13.85 -3.50
N GLN A 257 -14.48 15.05 -3.93
CA GLN A 257 -15.31 15.95 -3.11
C GLN A 257 -16.72 15.41 -2.77
N TYR A 258 -17.11 14.27 -3.34
CA TYR A 258 -18.41 13.64 -3.12
C TYR A 258 -18.29 12.36 -2.28
N GLY A 259 -17.12 12.05 -1.75
CA GLY A 259 -16.86 10.83 -0.99
C GLY A 259 -16.69 9.57 -1.87
N GLU A 260 -16.46 9.73 -3.18
CA GLU A 260 -16.31 8.61 -4.12
C GLU A 260 -14.83 8.39 -4.43
N ILE A 261 -14.37 7.14 -4.38
CA ILE A 261 -13.01 6.79 -4.80
C ILE A 261 -12.88 6.88 -6.32
N ALA A 262 -11.94 7.67 -6.80
CA ALA A 262 -11.73 7.94 -8.21
C ALA A 262 -10.25 7.90 -8.59
N PRO A 263 -9.88 7.49 -9.83
CA PRO A 263 -8.49 7.58 -10.29
C PRO A 263 -8.07 9.03 -10.42
N GLN A 264 -7.23 9.49 -9.47
CA GLN A 264 -6.81 10.89 -9.34
C GLN A 264 -5.36 10.97 -8.85
N GLN A 265 -4.39 10.90 -9.75
CA GLN A 265 -2.97 10.87 -9.40
C GLN A 265 -2.52 12.03 -8.52
N GLU A 266 -2.84 13.27 -8.89
CA GLU A 266 -2.32 14.45 -8.18
C GLU A 266 -2.86 14.54 -6.75
N LYS A 267 -4.15 14.24 -6.55
CA LYS A 267 -4.76 14.20 -5.23
C LYS A 267 -4.32 13.03 -4.38
N ALA A 268 -4.15 11.86 -4.98
CA ALA A 268 -3.60 10.68 -4.31
C ALA A 268 -2.21 10.97 -3.74
N LEU A 269 -1.35 11.59 -4.54
CA LEU A 269 0.00 11.95 -4.11
C LEU A 269 0.02 13.11 -3.10
N GLU A 270 -0.95 14.02 -3.16
CA GLU A 270 -1.16 15.05 -2.13
C GLU A 270 -1.57 14.42 -0.78
N ALA A 271 -2.50 13.47 -0.81
CA ALA A 271 -2.94 12.74 0.38
C ALA A 271 -1.81 11.90 1.01
N LEU A 272 -0.87 11.42 0.21
CA LEU A 272 0.36 10.75 0.65
C LEU A 272 1.44 11.72 1.17
N GLY A 273 1.21 13.03 1.16
CA GLY A 273 2.13 14.04 1.65
C GLY A 273 3.23 14.45 0.67
N PHE A 274 3.14 14.08 -0.61
CA PHE A 274 4.10 14.54 -1.61
C PHE A 274 3.85 16.00 -1.97
N GLU A 275 4.89 16.81 -1.88
CA GLU A 275 4.85 18.22 -2.25
C GLU A 275 5.22 18.44 -3.73
N LEU A 276 4.85 19.61 -4.24
CA LEU A 276 5.31 20.06 -5.56
C LEU A 276 6.82 20.32 -5.52
N PRO A 277 7.57 20.05 -6.59
CA PRO A 277 8.98 20.47 -6.69
C PRO A 277 9.20 21.96 -6.46
N GLU A 278 8.25 22.78 -6.85
CA GLU A 278 8.23 24.22 -6.66
C GLU A 278 6.86 24.62 -6.07
N PRO A 279 6.71 24.62 -4.72
CA PRO A 279 5.42 24.87 -4.07
C PRO A 279 4.77 26.22 -4.41
N GLU A 280 5.60 27.24 -4.70
CA GLU A 280 5.15 28.59 -5.06
C GLU A 280 4.55 28.66 -6.48
N LYS A 281 4.77 27.64 -7.30
CA LYS A 281 4.27 27.62 -8.68
C LYS A 281 3.06 26.74 -8.82
N PRO A 282 2.13 27.07 -9.73
CA PRO A 282 0.97 26.23 -9.98
C PRO A 282 1.35 24.84 -10.52
N VAL A 283 0.48 23.86 -10.25
CA VAL A 283 0.59 22.51 -10.81
C VAL A 283 0.64 22.57 -12.33
N GLY A 284 1.56 21.84 -12.93
CA GLY A 284 1.75 21.80 -14.37
C GLY A 284 2.64 20.64 -14.83
N ARG A 285 2.89 20.54 -16.14
CA ARG A 285 3.67 19.45 -16.72
C ARG A 285 5.08 19.32 -16.12
N LYS A 286 5.71 20.43 -15.71
CA LYS A 286 7.06 20.47 -15.13
C LYS A 286 7.06 20.74 -13.63
N ASN A 287 5.89 20.77 -13.00
CA ASN A 287 5.74 21.00 -11.57
C ASN A 287 4.51 20.26 -11.07
N ASN A 288 4.67 19.00 -10.70
CA ASN A 288 3.62 18.12 -10.21
C ASN A 288 4.17 17.12 -9.19
N ARG A 289 3.30 16.60 -8.34
CA ARG A 289 3.66 15.68 -7.26
C ARG A 289 4.18 14.32 -7.76
N LYS A 290 3.83 13.96 -9.01
CA LYS A 290 4.37 12.73 -9.63
C LYS A 290 5.90 12.80 -9.78
N MET A 291 6.48 13.95 -10.05
CA MET A 291 7.94 14.10 -10.13
C MET A 291 8.61 13.81 -8.79
N THR A 292 8.01 14.26 -7.70
CA THR A 292 8.51 14.02 -6.35
C THR A 292 8.35 12.55 -5.94
N PHE A 293 7.19 11.96 -6.24
CA PHE A 293 6.93 10.54 -6.04
C PHE A 293 7.91 9.66 -6.82
N ASP A 294 8.12 9.93 -8.10
CA ASP A 294 9.05 9.16 -8.94
C ASP A 294 10.49 9.25 -8.42
N SER A 295 10.88 10.40 -7.92
CA SER A 295 12.18 10.61 -7.30
C SER A 295 12.32 9.77 -6.02
N ALA A 296 11.29 9.75 -5.16
CA ALA A 296 11.27 8.92 -3.95
C ALA A 296 11.33 7.42 -4.30
N CYS A 297 10.50 6.97 -5.24
CA CYS A 297 10.53 5.59 -5.73
C CYS A 297 11.90 5.21 -6.28
N ARG A 298 12.59 6.12 -6.98
CA ARG A 298 13.93 5.88 -7.49
C ARG A 298 14.94 5.69 -6.36
N VAL A 299 14.92 6.55 -5.34
CA VAL A 299 15.79 6.39 -4.15
C VAL A 299 15.54 5.06 -3.47
N LEU A 300 14.28 4.71 -3.20
CA LEU A 300 13.91 3.44 -2.59
C LEU A 300 14.42 2.23 -3.40
N LEU A 301 14.24 2.26 -4.72
CA LEU A 301 14.70 1.17 -5.58
C LEU A 301 16.23 1.05 -5.59
N PHE A 302 16.95 2.16 -5.57
CA PHE A 302 18.41 2.18 -5.44
C PHE A 302 18.88 1.61 -4.10
N ASP A 303 18.20 1.98 -3.00
CA ASP A 303 18.55 1.49 -1.66
C ASP A 303 18.31 -0.02 -1.55
N VAL A 304 17.21 -0.53 -2.09
CA VAL A 304 16.95 -1.97 -2.18
C VAL A 304 18.03 -2.67 -3.02
N ALA A 305 18.37 -2.14 -4.18
CA ALA A 305 19.39 -2.73 -5.04
C ALA A 305 20.78 -2.74 -4.37
N LYS A 306 21.15 -1.67 -3.67
CA LYS A 306 22.39 -1.61 -2.86
C LYS A 306 22.37 -2.62 -1.70
N LYS A 307 21.23 -2.80 -1.02
CA LYS A 307 21.03 -3.82 0.02
C LYS A 307 21.30 -5.23 -0.52
N HIS A 308 20.95 -5.50 -1.77
CA HIS A 308 21.26 -6.75 -2.48
C HIS A 308 22.71 -6.81 -3.02
N GLY A 309 23.56 -5.86 -2.65
CA GLY A 309 24.99 -5.87 -2.94
C GLY A 309 25.35 -5.36 -4.34
N LEU A 310 24.45 -4.67 -5.03
CA LEU A 310 24.75 -4.07 -6.32
C LEU A 310 25.51 -2.76 -6.19
N GLN A 311 26.54 -2.60 -7.04
CA GLN A 311 27.19 -1.32 -7.27
C GLN A 311 26.52 -0.67 -8.48
N LEU A 312 25.80 0.43 -8.23
CA LEU A 312 25.00 1.10 -9.25
C LEU A 312 25.72 2.33 -9.79
N GLU A 313 25.51 2.63 -11.07
CA GLU A 313 25.83 3.94 -11.63
C GLU A 313 24.87 4.96 -10.97
N GLU A 314 25.45 5.95 -10.24
CA GLU A 314 24.65 6.94 -9.53
C GLU A 314 24.12 8.04 -10.44
N GLU A 315 24.73 8.21 -11.61
CA GLU A 315 24.33 9.23 -12.58
C GLU A 315 23.30 8.68 -13.56
N PRO A 316 22.05 9.17 -13.55
CA PRO A 316 21.09 8.84 -14.59
C PRO A 316 21.46 9.52 -15.89
N GLU A 317 21.62 8.76 -16.97
CA GLU A 317 21.67 9.30 -18.34
C GLU A 317 20.29 9.85 -18.74
N TYR A 318 20.01 11.11 -18.44
CA TYR A 318 18.83 11.78 -18.98
C TYR A 318 19.21 12.97 -19.85
N GLY A 319 18.53 13.10 -20.97
CA GLY A 319 18.76 14.14 -21.95
C GLY A 319 18.48 15.55 -21.44
N GLY A 320 19.44 16.14 -20.75
CA GLY A 320 19.43 17.55 -20.41
C GLY A 320 19.95 17.87 -19.00
N ARG A 321 21.01 18.66 -18.92
CA ARG A 321 21.67 19.10 -17.68
C ARG A 321 20.70 19.75 -16.67
N ALA A 322 19.78 20.57 -17.17
CA ALA A 322 18.78 21.26 -16.33
C ALA A 322 17.75 20.31 -15.67
N TYR A 323 17.49 19.14 -16.25
CA TYR A 323 16.62 18.13 -15.65
C TYR A 323 17.33 17.35 -14.53
N LEU A 324 18.60 17.03 -14.71
CA LEU A 324 19.44 16.38 -13.70
C LEU A 324 19.60 17.26 -12.45
N GLU A 325 19.96 18.53 -12.64
CA GLU A 325 20.10 19.49 -11.54
C GLU A 325 18.78 19.64 -10.73
N LYS A 326 17.64 19.58 -11.41
CA LYS A 326 16.33 19.65 -10.75
C LYS A 326 16.00 18.36 -9.98
N GLN A 327 16.33 17.18 -10.52
CA GLN A 327 16.13 15.90 -9.85
C GLN A 327 17.04 15.77 -8.62
N ASP A 328 18.28 16.19 -8.73
CA ASP A 328 19.23 16.20 -7.61
C ASP A 328 18.78 17.13 -6.47
N TYR A 329 18.26 18.30 -6.81
CA TYR A 329 17.66 19.21 -5.83
C TYR A 329 16.43 18.61 -5.14
N ILE A 330 15.53 17.96 -5.89
CA ILE A 330 14.36 17.28 -5.34
C ILE A 330 14.79 16.15 -4.39
N LEU A 331 15.75 15.33 -4.80
CA LEU A 331 16.31 14.26 -3.98
C LEU A 331 16.94 14.78 -2.68
N PHE A 332 17.70 15.88 -2.78
CA PHE A 332 18.28 16.54 -1.62
C PHE A 332 17.21 17.02 -0.64
N LYS A 333 16.19 17.72 -1.15
CA LYS A 333 15.08 18.21 -0.33
C LYS A 333 14.27 17.09 0.32
N GLN A 334 14.04 15.99 -0.38
CA GLN A 334 13.33 14.83 0.18
C GLN A 334 14.15 14.14 1.28
N LYS A 335 15.46 13.99 1.11
CA LYS A 335 16.34 13.47 2.17
C LYS A 335 16.31 14.37 3.41
N GLU A 336 16.30 15.69 3.22
CA GLU A 336 16.22 16.66 4.30
C GLU A 336 14.87 16.54 5.06
N GLN A 337 13.76 16.43 4.33
CA GLN A 337 12.42 16.25 4.91
C GLN A 337 12.28 14.90 5.62
N LEU A 338 12.80 13.83 5.06
CA LEU A 338 12.77 12.51 5.67
C LEU A 338 13.53 12.52 7.00
N ALA A 339 14.74 13.07 7.02
CA ALA A 339 15.52 13.21 8.26
C ALA A 339 14.81 14.05 9.32
N ALA A 340 14.13 15.13 8.93
CA ALA A 340 13.34 15.94 9.86
C ALA A 340 12.09 15.20 10.38
N GLN A 341 11.46 14.36 9.57
CA GLN A 341 10.33 13.54 9.99
C GLN A 341 10.76 12.41 10.93
N GLU A 342 11.90 11.77 10.67
CA GLU A 342 12.49 10.74 11.54
C GLU A 342 12.83 11.33 12.91
N GLN A 343 13.46 12.50 12.93
CA GLN A 343 13.78 13.20 14.18
C GLN A 343 12.52 13.58 14.96
N LYS A 344 11.46 14.04 14.29
CA LYS A 344 10.19 14.36 14.91
C LYS A 344 9.47 13.12 15.46
N LEU A 345 9.58 12.00 14.74
CA LEU A 345 9.02 10.73 15.20
C LEU A 345 9.73 10.25 16.47
N GLU A 346 11.05 10.33 16.51
CA GLU A 346 11.85 9.98 17.68
C GLU A 346 11.47 10.86 18.90
N GLU A 347 11.33 12.17 18.68
CA GLU A 347 10.89 13.11 19.72
C GLU A 347 9.47 12.80 20.25
N LEU A 348 8.55 12.41 19.35
CA LEU A 348 7.19 12.02 19.74
C LEU A 348 7.18 10.68 20.50
N THR A 349 8.02 9.73 20.09
CA THR A 349 8.15 8.44 20.78
C THR A 349 8.62 8.63 22.21
N MET A 350 9.66 9.44 22.43
CA MET A 350 10.12 9.78 23.79
C MET A 350 9.01 10.43 24.64
N LYS A 351 8.24 11.35 24.04
CA LYS A 351 7.10 11.98 24.75
C LYS A 351 5.99 10.99 25.12
N ILE A 352 5.77 9.97 24.29
CA ILE A 352 4.79 8.90 24.58
C ILE A 352 5.29 8.07 25.75
N GLU A 353 6.56 7.69 25.77
CA GLU A 353 7.18 6.94 26.87
C GLU A 353 7.10 7.71 28.20
N ASP A 354 7.36 9.03 28.17
CA ASP A 354 7.23 9.91 29.34
C ASP A 354 5.77 9.97 29.84
N VAL A 355 4.80 10.04 28.94
CA VAL A 355 3.36 10.06 29.30
C VAL A 355 2.91 8.71 29.84
N GLU A 356 3.37 7.60 29.28
CA GLU A 356 3.07 6.25 29.78
C GLU A 356 3.61 6.07 31.21
N ALA A 357 4.84 6.49 31.47
CA ALA A 357 5.43 6.46 32.81
C ALA A 357 4.62 7.31 33.85
N LEU A 358 4.16 8.49 33.41
CA LEU A 358 3.29 9.35 34.24
C LEU A 358 1.92 8.71 34.53
N VAL A 359 1.35 8.03 33.54
CA VAL A 359 0.06 7.32 33.69
C VAL A 359 0.19 6.20 34.71
N ASP A 360 1.29 5.44 34.68
CA ASP A 360 1.56 4.37 35.64
C ASP A 360 1.74 4.92 37.05
N GLU A 361 2.50 6.00 37.23
CA GLU A 361 2.67 6.67 38.53
C GLU A 361 1.33 7.18 39.12
N VAL A 362 0.50 7.80 38.27
CA VAL A 362 -0.84 8.26 38.69
C VAL A 362 -1.76 7.10 39.05
N ALA A 363 -1.67 5.98 38.34
CA ALA A 363 -2.45 4.78 38.63
C ALA A 363 -2.06 4.17 39.98
N ASP A 364 -0.77 4.12 40.30
CA ASP A 364 -0.27 3.62 41.57
C ASP A 364 -0.73 4.52 42.74
N ILE A 365 -0.60 5.83 42.61
CA ILE A 365 -1.08 6.81 43.60
C ILE A 365 -2.59 6.69 43.82
N ALA A 366 -3.36 6.53 42.74
CA ALA A 366 -4.81 6.37 42.84
C ALA A 366 -5.21 5.06 43.54
N TYR A 367 -4.47 3.98 43.23
CA TYR A 367 -4.68 2.69 43.87
C TYR A 367 -4.40 2.76 45.38
N ASP A 368 -3.26 3.32 45.79
CA ASP A 368 -2.88 3.48 47.19
C ASP A 368 -3.89 4.32 47.97
N LYS A 369 -4.37 5.39 47.37
CA LYS A 369 -5.39 6.24 47.98
C LYS A 369 -6.75 5.55 48.10
N ALA A 370 -7.13 4.74 47.15
CA ALA A 370 -8.34 3.93 47.22
C ALA A 370 -8.26 2.88 48.35
N VAL A 371 -7.12 2.23 48.49
CA VAL A 371 -6.87 1.27 49.59
C VAL A 371 -6.95 1.95 50.96
N GLU A 372 -6.36 3.15 51.10
CA GLU A 372 -6.42 3.94 52.34
C GLU A 372 -7.88 4.27 52.72
N VAL A 373 -8.65 4.80 51.76
CA VAL A 373 -10.06 5.17 51.96
C VAL A 373 -10.92 3.95 52.34
N VAL A 374 -10.71 2.79 51.69
CA VAL A 374 -11.43 1.55 52.02
C VAL A 374 -11.07 1.08 53.42
N ALA A 375 -9.79 1.08 53.78
CA ALA A 375 -9.32 0.67 55.10
C ALA A 375 -9.91 1.56 56.21
N ASP A 376 -9.94 2.88 56.03
CA ASP A 376 -10.51 3.81 56.99
C ASP A 376 -12.04 3.68 57.07
N THR A 377 -12.71 3.43 55.99
CA THR A 377 -14.17 3.16 55.99
C THR A 377 -14.50 1.90 56.77
N VAL A 378 -13.75 0.81 56.53
CA VAL A 378 -13.94 -0.46 57.27
C VAL A 378 -13.70 -0.27 58.76
N LYS A 379 -12.62 0.46 59.16
CA LYS A 379 -12.36 0.78 60.59
C LYS A 379 -13.51 1.54 61.23
N LEU A 380 -14.06 2.54 60.54
CA LEU A 380 -15.20 3.35 61.02
C LEU A 380 -16.47 2.50 61.19
N GLU A 381 -16.75 1.62 60.26
CA GLU A 381 -17.93 0.74 60.31
C GLU A 381 -17.78 -0.28 61.44
N THR A 382 -16.61 -0.93 61.55
CA THR A 382 -16.33 -1.86 62.65
C THR A 382 -16.46 -1.18 64.00
N HIS A 383 -15.93 0.04 64.17
CA HIS A 383 -16.05 0.78 65.41
C HIS A 383 -17.52 1.12 65.76
N LYS A 384 -18.35 1.44 64.78
CA LYS A 384 -19.81 1.66 64.96
C LYS A 384 -20.52 0.40 65.42
N GLU A 385 -20.17 -0.75 64.82
CA GLU A 385 -20.73 -2.05 65.24
C GLU A 385 -20.30 -2.43 66.65
N ASP A 386 -19.05 -2.22 67.03
CA ASP A 386 -18.54 -2.46 68.36
C ASP A 386 -19.27 -1.62 69.45
N ILE A 387 -19.47 -0.32 69.18
CA ILE A 387 -20.27 0.57 70.03
C ILE A 387 -21.70 0.01 70.18
N LYS A 388 -22.34 -0.40 69.16
CA LYS A 388 -23.69 -0.94 69.18
C LYS A 388 -23.79 -2.24 69.98
N LEU A 389 -22.81 -3.12 69.87
CA LEU A 389 -22.69 -4.35 70.66
C LEU A 389 -22.50 -4.06 72.14
N VAL A 390 -21.66 -3.08 72.46
CA VAL A 390 -21.43 -2.65 73.88
C VAL A 390 -22.72 -2.04 74.47
N GLU A 391 -23.46 -1.24 73.74
CA GLU A 391 -24.74 -0.67 74.20
C GLU A 391 -25.80 -1.77 74.39
N GLN A 392 -25.89 -2.75 73.52
CA GLN A 392 -26.79 -3.90 73.63
C GLN A 392 -26.41 -4.75 74.89
N SER A 393 -25.13 -4.99 75.10
CA SER A 393 -24.65 -5.72 76.31
C SER A 393 -24.99 -4.99 77.62
N LYS A 394 -24.83 -3.66 77.63
CA LYS A 394 -25.22 -2.83 78.77
C LYS A 394 -26.74 -2.87 79.05
N ALA A 395 -27.53 -2.80 77.97
CA ALA A 395 -28.99 -2.89 78.12
C ALA A 395 -29.45 -4.25 78.67
N LEU A 396 -28.79 -5.33 78.25
CA LEU A 396 -29.07 -6.69 78.74
C LEU A 396 -28.63 -6.86 80.21
N SER A 397 -27.57 -6.23 80.66
CA SER A 397 -27.09 -6.29 82.06
C SER A 397 -27.93 -5.46 83.03
N LEU A 398 -28.78 -4.58 82.57
CA LEU A 398 -29.75 -3.81 83.42
C LEU A 398 -31.09 -4.53 83.61
N ILE A 399 -31.32 -5.64 82.91
CA ILE A 399 -32.56 -6.43 82.97
C ILE A 399 -32.37 -7.64 83.94
N HIS A 400 -31.16 -7.90 84.40
CA HIS A 400 -30.84 -8.89 85.46
C HIS A 400 -30.48 -8.18 86.72
#